data_8de40344c6b07b42a3b5f2add0204704
#
_entry.id   8de40344c6b07b42a3b5f2add0204704
#
_cell.length_a   1.000
_cell.length_b   1.000
_cell.length_c   1.000
_cell.angle_alpha   90.00
_cell.angle_beta   90.00
_cell.angle_gamma   90.00
#
_symmetry.space_group_name_H-M   'P 1'
#
loop_
_entity.id
_entity.type
_entity.pdbx_description
1 polymer ?
#
loop_
_entity_poly.entity_id
_entity_poly.type
_entity_poly.pdbx_seq_one_letter_code
_entity_poly.pdbx_strand_id
1 'polypeptide(L)'
;MSIIRLIHIKIDPLESGTAERVWKTECAPLMIQQKGCLSEELLKSTETPGEYISYAQWDSQASIDRYLQSADHQTIKQHAAGLRTESPPVVKCYTLV
;
A
#
# COMPACT_ATOMS: atom_id res chain seq x y z
N MET A 1 -18.13 8.91 -5.08
CA MET A 1 -18.05 8.10 -3.85
C MET A 1 -16.62 7.61 -3.69
N SER A 2 -16.04 7.87 -2.53
CA SER A 2 -14.65 7.46 -2.27
C SER A 2 -14.58 5.97 -1.93
N ILE A 3 -13.47 5.35 -2.33
CA ILE A 3 -13.18 3.96 -2.00
C ILE A 3 -11.92 3.93 -1.14
N ILE A 4 -11.97 3.22 -0.04
CA ILE A 4 -10.82 2.99 0.84
C ILE A 4 -10.26 1.62 0.50
N ARG A 5 -9.01 1.58 0.08
CA ARG A 5 -8.31 0.34 -0.27
C ARG A 5 -7.27 0.06 0.80
N LEU A 6 -7.39 -1.09 1.44
CA LEU A 6 -6.51 -1.54 2.50
C LEU A 6 -5.71 -2.74 2.02
N ILE A 7 -4.39 -2.68 2.19
CA ILE A 7 -3.52 -3.82 1.91
C ILE A 7 -2.89 -4.26 3.22
N HIS A 8 -3.25 -5.45 3.67
CA HIS A 8 -2.70 -6.05 4.89
C HIS A 8 -1.39 -6.75 4.54
N ILE A 9 -0.30 -6.32 5.18
CA ILE A 9 1.05 -6.75 4.85
C ILE A 9 1.74 -7.27 6.10
N LYS A 10 2.46 -8.37 5.96
CA LYS A 10 3.35 -8.87 7.01
C LYS A 10 4.78 -8.78 6.53
N ILE A 11 5.63 -8.17 7.34
CA ILE A 11 7.04 -7.97 7.10
C ILE A 11 7.81 -8.66 8.22
N ASP A 12 8.95 -9.24 7.93
CA ASP A 12 9.85 -9.71 8.97
C ASP A 12 10.15 -8.53 9.91
N PRO A 13 9.92 -8.64 11.22
CA PRO A 13 10.18 -7.54 12.15
C PRO A 13 11.58 -6.95 12.05
N LEU A 14 12.57 -7.76 11.68
CA LEU A 14 13.95 -7.28 11.49
C LEU A 14 14.08 -6.36 10.27
N GLU A 15 13.14 -6.42 9.33
CA GLU A 15 13.11 -5.61 8.12
C GLU A 15 12.18 -4.40 8.24
N SER A 16 11.55 -4.19 9.39
CA SER A 16 10.56 -3.12 9.57
C SER A 16 11.11 -1.73 9.24
N GLY A 17 12.30 -1.40 9.72
CA GLY A 17 12.90 -0.09 9.45
C GLY A 17 13.16 0.12 7.96
N THR A 18 13.67 -0.91 7.27
CA THR A 18 13.91 -0.88 5.83
C THR A 18 12.59 -0.76 5.07
N ALA A 19 11.58 -1.52 5.45
CA ALA A 19 10.27 -1.49 4.80
C ALA A 19 9.61 -0.11 4.93
N GLU A 20 9.66 0.50 6.11
CA GLU A 20 9.09 1.83 6.32
C GLU A 20 9.81 2.89 5.47
N ARG A 21 11.13 2.80 5.38
CA ARG A 21 11.91 3.72 4.56
C ARG A 21 11.57 3.56 3.08
N VAL A 22 11.55 2.32 2.58
CA VAL A 22 11.22 2.03 1.18
C VAL A 22 9.82 2.55 0.86
N TRP A 23 8.85 2.32 1.74
CA TRP A 23 7.50 2.81 1.51
C TRP A 23 7.47 4.34 1.42
N LYS A 24 8.12 5.02 2.35
CA LYS A 24 8.13 6.49 2.40
C LYS A 24 8.84 7.12 1.21
N THR A 25 9.94 6.53 0.76
CA THR A 25 10.79 7.15 -0.26
C THR A 25 10.50 6.66 -1.67
N GLU A 26 10.05 5.40 -1.84
CA GLU A 26 9.92 4.77 -3.15
C GLU A 26 8.48 4.47 -3.54
N CYS A 27 7.59 4.21 -2.59
CA CYS A 27 6.24 3.79 -2.90
C CYS A 27 5.21 4.91 -2.76
N ALA A 28 5.14 5.56 -1.61
CA ALA A 28 4.14 6.60 -1.36
C ALA A 28 4.20 7.76 -2.35
N PRO A 29 5.39 8.28 -2.75
CA PRO A 29 5.44 9.36 -3.73
C PRO A 29 4.86 8.97 -5.08
N LEU A 30 5.03 7.73 -5.52
CA LEU A 30 4.45 7.23 -6.76
C LEU A 30 2.93 7.08 -6.64
N MET A 31 2.45 6.59 -5.50
CA MET A 31 1.03 6.40 -5.28
C MET A 31 0.26 7.72 -5.23
N ILE A 32 0.77 8.70 -4.49
CA ILE A 32 0.07 9.97 -4.33
C ILE A 32 -0.01 10.78 -5.63
N GLN A 33 0.85 10.49 -6.59
CA GLN A 33 0.82 11.13 -7.91
C GLN A 33 -0.25 10.53 -8.83
N GLN A 34 -0.81 9.39 -8.49
CA GLN A 34 -1.80 8.75 -9.34
C GLN A 34 -3.08 9.56 -9.40
N LYS A 35 -3.64 9.69 -10.61
CA LYS A 35 -4.91 10.37 -10.77
C LYS A 35 -6.00 9.63 -9.99
N GLY A 36 -6.68 10.37 -9.13
CA GLY A 36 -7.74 9.81 -8.29
C GLY A 36 -7.29 9.28 -6.94
N CYS A 37 -5.99 9.22 -6.67
CA CYS A 37 -5.49 8.89 -5.34
C CYS A 37 -5.58 10.12 -4.44
N LEU A 38 -6.43 10.06 -3.42
CA LEU A 38 -6.69 11.17 -2.53
C LEU A 38 -5.76 11.19 -1.32
N SER A 39 -5.36 10.02 -0.86
CA SER A 39 -4.42 9.91 0.25
C SER A 39 -3.77 8.53 0.27
N GLU A 40 -2.59 8.45 0.87
CA GLU A 40 -1.86 7.20 1.08
C GLU A 40 -1.13 7.28 2.41
N GLU A 41 -1.38 6.30 3.28
CA GLU A 41 -0.76 6.23 4.59
C GLU A 41 -0.35 4.79 4.90
N LEU A 42 0.73 4.63 5.65
CA LEU A 42 1.16 3.33 6.15
C LEU A 42 0.80 3.25 7.62
N LEU A 43 -0.03 2.27 7.98
CA LEU A 43 -0.42 2.01 9.36
C LEU A 43 0.45 0.88 9.90
N LYS A 44 1.00 1.09 11.09
CA LYS A 44 1.83 0.10 11.77
C LYS A 44 1.07 -0.44 12.97
N SER A 45 1.01 -1.76 13.11
CA SER A 45 0.38 -2.37 14.27
C SER A 45 1.11 -1.94 15.56
N THR A 46 0.34 -1.56 16.56
CA THR A 46 0.89 -1.27 17.88
C THR A 46 1.04 -2.52 18.74
N GLU A 47 0.53 -3.64 18.28
CA GLU A 47 0.48 -4.90 19.03
C GLU A 47 1.38 -5.98 18.46
N THR A 48 1.40 -6.10 17.13
CA THR A 48 2.11 -7.18 16.44
C THR A 48 3.26 -6.63 15.60
N PRO A 49 4.53 -6.88 15.98
CA PRO A 49 5.66 -6.43 15.16
C PRO A 49 5.59 -7.00 13.74
N GLY A 50 5.92 -6.16 12.76
CA GLY A 50 5.95 -6.57 11.35
C GLY A 50 4.60 -6.55 10.64
N GLU A 51 3.52 -6.18 11.33
CA GLU A 51 2.20 -6.10 10.74
C GLU A 51 1.88 -4.66 10.34
N TYR A 52 1.55 -4.47 9.06
CA TYR A 52 1.26 -3.15 8.49
C TYR A 52 0.00 -3.18 7.64
N ILE A 53 -0.61 -2.01 7.47
CA ILE A 53 -1.68 -1.80 6.52
C ILE A 53 -1.33 -0.59 5.67
N SER A 54 -1.27 -0.79 4.34
CA SER A 54 -1.24 0.32 3.40
C SER A 54 -2.68 0.82 3.25
N TYR A 55 -2.91 2.07 3.60
CA TYR A 55 -4.23 2.70 3.59
C TYR A 55 -4.24 3.75 2.49
N ALA A 56 -5.12 3.58 1.51
CA ALA A 56 -5.28 4.52 0.43
C ALA A 56 -6.74 4.88 0.23
N GLN A 57 -7.01 6.15 -0.02
CA GLN A 57 -8.34 6.62 -0.39
C GLN A 57 -8.33 7.04 -1.85
N TRP A 58 -9.29 6.54 -2.62
CA TRP A 58 -9.41 6.77 -4.05
C TRP A 58 -10.76 7.38 -4.38
N ASP A 59 -10.80 8.20 -5.44
CA ASP A 59 -12.04 8.84 -5.87
C ASP A 59 -13.03 7.85 -6.51
N SER A 60 -12.53 6.77 -7.12
CA SER A 60 -13.38 5.82 -7.85
C SER A 60 -12.65 4.50 -8.09
N GLN A 61 -13.42 3.45 -8.40
CA GLN A 61 -12.88 2.17 -8.83
C GLN A 61 -12.10 2.28 -10.15
N ALA A 62 -12.56 3.13 -11.05
CA ALA A 62 -11.89 3.34 -12.33
C ALA A 62 -10.46 3.86 -12.15
N SER A 63 -10.24 4.74 -11.17
CA SER A 63 -8.90 5.24 -10.85
C SER A 63 -8.00 4.15 -10.29
N ILE A 64 -8.54 3.29 -9.43
CA ILE A 64 -7.82 2.13 -8.92
C ILE A 64 -7.42 1.20 -10.06
N ASP A 65 -8.35 0.87 -10.94
CA ASP A 65 -8.10 -0.03 -12.08
C ASP A 65 -6.99 0.52 -12.97
N ARG A 66 -7.03 1.83 -13.23
CA ARG A 66 -5.99 2.50 -14.03
C ARG A 66 -4.62 2.39 -13.36
N TYR A 67 -4.56 2.63 -12.05
CA TYR A 67 -3.33 2.52 -11.29
C TYR A 67 -2.77 1.09 -11.34
N LEU A 68 -3.62 0.07 -11.17
CA LEU A 68 -3.18 -1.32 -11.15
C LEU A 68 -2.56 -1.78 -12.49
N GLN A 69 -2.85 -1.09 -13.58
CA GLN A 69 -2.28 -1.36 -14.90
C GLN A 69 -1.07 -0.49 -15.22
N SER A 70 -0.70 0.43 -14.32
CA SER A 70 0.37 1.39 -14.57
C SER A 70 1.76 0.81 -14.37
N ALA A 71 2.75 1.44 -14.99
CA ALA A 71 4.16 1.13 -14.76
C ALA A 71 4.56 1.42 -13.30
N ASP A 72 3.98 2.46 -12.70
CA ASP A 72 4.25 2.83 -11.32
C ASP A 72 3.84 1.72 -10.35
N HIS A 73 2.72 1.05 -10.60
CA HIS A 73 2.29 -0.08 -9.79
C HIS A 73 3.30 -1.23 -9.86
N GLN A 74 3.84 -1.51 -11.06
CA GLN A 74 4.87 -2.54 -11.22
C GLN A 74 6.13 -2.17 -10.45
N THR A 75 6.54 -0.92 -10.50
CA THR A 75 7.70 -0.42 -9.74
C THR A 75 7.50 -0.59 -8.24
N ILE A 76 6.32 -0.24 -7.73
CA ILE A 76 5.98 -0.39 -6.32
C ILE A 76 6.02 -1.87 -5.91
N LYS A 77 5.46 -2.75 -6.73
CA LYS A 77 5.49 -4.20 -6.46
C LYS A 77 6.93 -4.73 -6.39
N GLN A 78 7.81 -4.26 -7.26
CA GLN A 78 9.21 -4.66 -7.24
C GLN A 78 9.91 -4.24 -5.96
N HIS A 79 9.69 -3.02 -5.49
CA HIS A 79 10.27 -2.53 -4.24
C HIS A 79 9.77 -3.34 -3.03
N ALA A 80 8.52 -3.74 -3.03
CA ALA A 80 7.90 -4.44 -1.91
C ALA A 80 8.25 -5.93 -1.87
N ALA A 81 8.51 -6.55 -3.02
CA ALA A 81 8.60 -8.01 -3.15
C ALA A 81 9.67 -8.64 -2.27
N GLY A 82 10.83 -7.97 -2.11
CA GLY A 82 11.94 -8.48 -1.32
C GLY A 82 11.80 -8.33 0.18
N LEU A 83 10.77 -7.62 0.64
CA LEU A 83 10.60 -7.27 2.05
C LEU A 83 9.49 -8.07 2.73
N ARG A 84 8.60 -8.68 1.96
CA ARG A 84 7.46 -9.40 2.50
C ARG A 84 7.84 -10.76 3.03
N THR A 85 7.08 -11.25 4.03
CA THR A 85 7.13 -12.64 4.45
C THR A 85 6.49 -13.53 3.38
N GLU A 86 6.48 -14.84 3.60
CA GLU A 86 5.87 -15.80 2.68
C GLU A 86 4.38 -15.59 2.48
N SER A 87 3.70 -14.96 3.44
CA SER A 87 2.27 -14.68 3.35
C SER A 87 2.01 -13.61 2.28
N PRO A 88 1.14 -13.87 1.29
CA PRO A 88 0.79 -12.85 0.31
C PRO A 88 0.00 -11.72 0.96
N PRO A 89 0.07 -10.49 0.42
CA PRO A 89 -0.73 -9.40 0.93
C PRO A 89 -2.21 -9.65 0.69
N VAL A 90 -3.05 -9.19 1.61
CA VAL A 90 -4.50 -9.29 1.49
C VAL A 90 -5.07 -7.90 1.22
N VAL A 91 -5.75 -7.75 0.08
CA VAL A 91 -6.34 -6.48 -0.34
C VAL A 91 -7.84 -6.48 -0.06
N LYS A 92 -8.32 -5.44 0.59
CA LYS A 92 -9.75 -5.24 0.88
C LYS A 92 -10.14 -3.82 0.55
N CYS A 93 -11.30 -3.65 -0.07
CA CYS A 93 -11.83 -2.33 -0.41
C CYS A 93 -13.14 -2.08 0.32
N TYR A 94 -13.33 -0.83 0.75
CA TYR A 94 -14.48 -0.40 1.53
C TYR A 94 -14.98 0.95 1.03
N THR A 95 -16.20 1.27 1.32
CA THR A 95 -16.76 2.61 1.11
C THR A 95 -17.36 3.10 2.41
N LEU A 96 -17.39 4.41 2.60
CA LEU A 96 -18.08 5.00 3.74
C LEU A 96 -19.58 4.86 3.57
N VAL A 97 -20.25 4.53 4.67
CA VAL A 97 -21.71 4.39 4.68
C VAL A 97 -22.36 5.72 5.06
#